data_a9e65e0bee766eb46e1ed8b3086c7543
#
_entry.id   a9e65e0bee766eb46e1ed8b3086c7543
#
_cell.length_a   1.000
_cell.length_b   1.000
_cell.length_c   1.000
_cell.angle_alpha   90.00
_cell.angle_beta   90.00
_cell.angle_gamma   90.00
#
_symmetry.space_group_name_H-M   'P 1'
#
loop_
_entity.id
_entity.type
_entity.pdbx_description
1 polymer ?
#
loop_
_entity_poly.entity_id
_entity_poly.type
_entity_poly.pdbx_seq_one_letter_code
_entity_poly.pdbx_strand_id
1 'polypeptide(L)'
;LFSMVFSSHALADHPVPATELQAIEKKYKEAEKANSVRIADQPKAIDAYSRRGDARLFLGDFKGSAEDYEKMIELNPALDVSHWRLGIAYYYLSRFDKAAHQFEIYHNYDNVDRENGIWRFMSQTRLKNMQVARKGLLKYEKTDRPPYPWVYSLYAGDIKPDEVYRKIDGGGFSDRYKERVLFHAQLYVGIFHELHGRDKEALKHLRTAAANEYGRSSGTYMWQVARVHYDLLQAKLSKKRKK
;
A
#
# COMPACT_ATOMS: atom_id res chain seq x y z
N LEU A 1 -19.88 5.86 5.56
CA LEU A 1 -18.92 6.95 5.24
C LEU A 1 -18.03 7.16 6.46
N PHE A 2 -16.86 6.48 6.54
CA PHE A 2 -15.83 6.85 7.48
C PHE A 2 -14.99 7.97 6.82
N SER A 3 -15.46 9.21 6.93
CA SER A 3 -14.60 10.36 6.69
C SER A 3 -13.52 10.32 7.77
N MET A 4 -12.23 10.18 7.42
CA MET A 4 -11.13 10.39 8.35
C MET A 4 -11.12 11.87 8.74
N VAL A 5 -11.92 12.24 9.74
CA VAL A 5 -11.87 13.56 10.35
C VAL A 5 -10.64 13.57 11.26
N PHE A 6 -9.53 14.09 10.75
CA PHE A 6 -8.35 14.35 11.55
C PHE A 6 -8.65 15.45 12.58
N SER A 7 -8.36 15.18 13.85
CA SER A 7 -8.34 16.28 14.84
C SER A 7 -7.21 17.24 14.49
N SER A 8 -7.39 18.54 14.75
CA SER A 8 -6.40 19.59 14.46
C SER A 8 -4.99 19.30 15.02
N HIS A 9 -4.88 18.57 16.13
CA HIS A 9 -3.62 18.10 16.71
C HIS A 9 -2.93 17.01 15.88
N ALA A 10 -3.68 16.16 15.17
CA ALA A 10 -3.11 15.11 14.33
C ALA A 10 -2.50 15.67 13.04
N LEU A 11 -3.02 16.80 12.55
CA LEU A 11 -2.49 17.49 11.37
C LEU A 11 -1.19 18.25 11.66
N ALA A 12 -1.02 18.79 12.89
CA ALA A 12 0.17 19.57 13.24
C ALA A 12 1.47 18.72 13.28
N ASP A 13 1.36 17.42 13.53
CA ASP A 13 2.51 16.51 13.64
C ASP A 13 2.57 15.48 12.47
N HIS A 14 1.79 15.71 11.41
CA HIS A 14 1.79 14.83 10.25
C HIS A 14 3.06 15.02 9.41
N PRO A 15 3.69 13.93 8.84
CA PRO A 15 4.92 14.03 8.05
C PRO A 15 4.76 14.77 6.71
N VAL A 16 3.52 14.85 6.20
CA VAL A 16 3.17 15.63 5.01
C VAL A 16 2.54 16.94 5.47
N PRO A 17 2.94 18.12 4.94
CA PRO A 17 2.38 19.40 5.31
C PRO A 17 0.86 19.46 5.15
N ALA A 18 0.17 20.14 6.06
CA ALA A 18 -1.29 20.24 6.07
C ALA A 18 -1.87 20.82 4.76
N THR A 19 -1.19 21.80 4.17
CA THR A 19 -1.57 22.38 2.87
C THR A 19 -1.50 21.37 1.73
N GLU A 20 -0.49 20.49 1.75
CA GLU A 20 -0.33 19.43 0.77
C GLU A 20 -1.41 18.34 0.95
N LEU A 21 -1.70 17.96 2.21
CA LEU A 21 -2.79 17.02 2.51
C LEU A 21 -4.15 17.55 2.02
N GLN A 22 -4.43 18.84 2.23
CA GLN A 22 -5.66 19.48 1.73
C GLN A 22 -5.71 19.47 0.20
N ALA A 23 -4.59 19.73 -0.47
CA ALA A 23 -4.52 19.70 -1.92
C ALA A 23 -4.75 18.27 -2.47
N ILE A 24 -4.16 17.25 -1.81
CA ILE A 24 -4.36 15.84 -2.14
C ILE A 24 -5.84 15.44 -1.96
N GLU A 25 -6.43 15.79 -0.82
CA GLU A 25 -7.83 15.50 -0.54
C GLU A 25 -8.76 16.14 -1.57
N LYS A 26 -8.56 17.42 -1.88
CA LYS A 26 -9.31 18.14 -2.90
C LYS A 26 -9.19 17.46 -4.26
N LYS A 27 -7.96 17.15 -4.71
CA LYS A 27 -7.68 16.46 -5.98
C LYS A 27 -8.47 15.16 -6.11
N TYR A 28 -8.45 14.32 -5.07
CA TYR A 28 -9.12 13.01 -5.16
C TYR A 28 -10.64 13.11 -5.00
N LYS A 29 -11.18 14.05 -4.23
CA LYS A 29 -12.63 14.35 -4.21
C LYS A 29 -13.14 14.84 -5.57
N GLU A 30 -12.38 15.70 -6.23
CA GLU A 30 -12.70 16.16 -7.59
C GLU A 30 -12.63 15.01 -8.60
N ALA A 31 -11.61 14.13 -8.50
CA ALA A 31 -11.47 12.96 -9.35
C ALA A 31 -12.62 11.95 -9.14
N GLU A 32 -13.01 11.69 -7.89
CA GLU A 32 -14.16 10.82 -7.57
C GLU A 32 -15.44 11.38 -8.17
N LYS A 33 -15.71 12.68 -7.98
CA LYS A 33 -16.90 13.35 -8.51
C LYS A 33 -16.94 13.29 -10.05
N ALA A 34 -15.85 13.67 -10.71
CA ALA A 34 -15.77 13.69 -12.18
C ALA A 34 -15.98 12.29 -12.78
N ASN A 35 -15.34 11.27 -12.19
CA ASN A 35 -15.51 9.90 -12.68
C ASN A 35 -16.88 9.31 -12.33
N SER A 36 -17.54 9.74 -11.26
CA SER A 36 -18.92 9.35 -10.94
C SER A 36 -19.91 9.89 -12.00
N VAL A 37 -19.73 11.14 -12.44
CA VAL A 37 -20.52 11.71 -13.53
C VAL A 37 -20.27 10.92 -14.82
N ARG A 38 -19.02 10.64 -15.14
CA ARG A 38 -18.67 9.89 -16.35
C ARG A 38 -19.24 8.47 -16.36
N ILE A 39 -19.24 7.79 -15.21
CA ILE A 39 -19.83 6.45 -15.08
C ILE A 39 -21.35 6.49 -15.24
N ALA A 40 -22.02 7.55 -14.77
CA ALA A 40 -23.44 7.71 -14.95
C ALA A 40 -23.83 7.87 -16.44
N ASP A 41 -23.01 8.60 -17.22
CA ASP A 41 -23.18 8.78 -18.65
C ASP A 41 -22.72 7.54 -19.45
N GLN A 42 -21.61 6.91 -19.01
CA GLN A 42 -20.98 5.79 -19.69
C GLN A 42 -20.74 4.61 -18.72
N PRO A 43 -21.75 3.79 -18.41
CA PRO A 43 -21.67 2.73 -17.38
C PRO A 43 -20.62 1.62 -17.67
N LYS A 44 -20.06 1.59 -18.86
CA LYS A 44 -19.01 0.62 -19.27
C LYS A 44 -17.60 1.24 -19.37
N ALA A 45 -17.42 2.48 -18.91
CA ALA A 45 -16.13 3.18 -18.96
C ALA A 45 -15.16 2.63 -17.90
N ILE A 46 -14.45 1.54 -18.22
CA ILE A 46 -13.52 0.84 -17.31
C ILE A 46 -12.48 1.80 -16.70
N ASP A 47 -11.93 2.71 -17.49
CA ASP A 47 -10.94 3.68 -17.00
C ASP A 47 -11.53 4.69 -16.00
N ALA A 48 -12.84 4.98 -16.07
CA ALA A 48 -13.51 5.82 -15.08
C ALA A 48 -13.65 5.09 -13.74
N TYR A 49 -14.02 3.80 -13.75
CA TYR A 49 -13.99 2.97 -12.54
C TYR A 49 -12.59 2.87 -11.95
N SER A 50 -11.57 2.65 -12.78
CA SER A 50 -10.17 2.61 -12.34
C SER A 50 -9.77 3.89 -11.59
N ARG A 51 -10.04 5.07 -12.19
CA ARG A 51 -9.68 6.36 -11.60
C ARG A 51 -10.49 6.68 -10.34
N ARG A 52 -11.76 6.31 -10.31
CA ARG A 52 -12.60 6.49 -9.13
C ARG A 52 -12.18 5.56 -7.99
N GLY A 53 -11.87 4.30 -8.30
CA GLY A 53 -11.36 3.33 -7.34
C GLY A 53 -10.05 3.78 -6.70
N ASP A 54 -9.09 4.31 -7.49
CA ASP A 54 -7.85 4.89 -6.97
C ASP A 54 -8.15 6.08 -6.04
N ALA A 55 -9.01 7.01 -6.47
CA ALA A 55 -9.35 8.18 -5.68
C ALA A 55 -10.01 7.79 -4.34
N ARG A 56 -10.94 6.84 -4.35
CA ARG A 56 -11.62 6.31 -3.17
C ARG A 56 -10.65 5.64 -2.20
N LEU A 57 -9.72 4.82 -2.70
CA LEU A 57 -8.69 4.20 -1.87
C LEU A 57 -7.85 5.25 -1.14
N PHE A 58 -7.40 6.27 -1.87
CA PHE A 58 -6.57 7.34 -1.32
C PHE A 58 -7.31 8.29 -0.38
N LEU A 59 -8.64 8.32 -0.45
CA LEU A 59 -9.53 9.00 0.49
C LEU A 59 -9.94 8.12 1.68
N GLY A 60 -9.57 6.82 1.69
CA GLY A 60 -9.92 5.87 2.74
C GLY A 60 -11.28 5.18 2.56
N ASP A 61 -11.96 5.39 1.44
CA ASP A 61 -13.15 4.61 1.06
C ASP A 61 -12.74 3.31 0.36
N PHE A 62 -12.22 2.38 1.17
CA PHE A 62 -11.75 1.08 0.67
C PHE A 62 -12.87 0.22 0.10
N LYS A 63 -14.10 0.38 0.63
CA LYS A 63 -15.27 -0.35 0.14
C LYS A 63 -15.64 0.10 -1.27
N GLY A 64 -15.84 1.40 -1.45
CA GLY A 64 -16.12 1.96 -2.78
C GLY A 64 -15.01 1.70 -3.79
N SER A 65 -13.74 1.70 -3.33
CA SER A 65 -12.60 1.33 -4.17
C SER A 65 -12.67 -0.12 -4.65
N ALA A 66 -12.95 -1.06 -3.75
CA ALA A 66 -13.07 -2.47 -4.12
C ALA A 66 -14.26 -2.71 -5.07
N GLU A 67 -15.40 -2.06 -4.82
CA GLU A 67 -16.59 -2.14 -5.69
C GLU A 67 -16.29 -1.65 -7.12
N ASP A 68 -15.52 -0.57 -7.26
CA ASP A 68 -15.10 -0.06 -8.55
C ASP A 68 -14.16 -1.04 -9.28
N TYR A 69 -13.19 -1.62 -8.59
CA TYR A 69 -12.27 -2.59 -9.18
C TYR A 69 -12.95 -3.93 -9.50
N GLU A 70 -13.87 -4.40 -8.65
CA GLU A 70 -14.71 -5.56 -8.94
C GLU A 70 -15.55 -5.32 -10.21
N LYS A 71 -16.08 -4.10 -10.39
CA LYS A 71 -16.84 -3.72 -11.59
C LYS A 71 -15.98 -3.68 -12.85
N MET A 72 -14.70 -3.28 -12.75
CA MET A 72 -13.77 -3.37 -13.89
C MET A 72 -13.60 -4.81 -14.36
N ILE A 73 -13.46 -5.76 -13.41
CA ILE A 73 -13.31 -7.20 -13.72
C ILE A 73 -14.62 -7.76 -14.30
N GLU A 74 -15.78 -7.36 -13.76
CA GLU A 74 -17.08 -7.73 -14.33
C GLU A 74 -17.21 -7.29 -15.80
N LEU A 75 -16.74 -6.07 -16.12
CA LEU A 75 -16.78 -5.53 -17.47
C LEU A 75 -15.72 -6.14 -18.41
N ASN A 76 -14.58 -6.55 -17.86
CA ASN A 76 -13.50 -7.21 -18.57
C ASN A 76 -12.79 -8.24 -17.68
N PRO A 77 -13.21 -9.51 -17.68
CA PRO A 77 -12.64 -10.56 -16.83
C PRO A 77 -11.13 -10.79 -17.02
N ALA A 78 -10.56 -10.43 -18.16
CA ALA A 78 -9.12 -10.56 -18.40
C ALA A 78 -8.27 -9.66 -17.48
N LEU A 79 -8.87 -8.65 -16.85
CA LEU A 79 -8.17 -7.78 -15.91
C LEU A 79 -7.90 -8.44 -14.55
N ASP A 80 -8.61 -9.52 -14.20
CA ASP A 80 -8.55 -10.14 -12.88
C ASP A 80 -7.12 -10.56 -12.51
N VAL A 81 -6.45 -11.28 -13.42
CA VAL A 81 -5.10 -11.82 -13.17
C VAL A 81 -4.04 -10.74 -12.93
N SER A 82 -4.28 -9.49 -13.34
CA SER A 82 -3.32 -8.38 -13.21
C SER A 82 -3.76 -7.30 -12.22
N HIS A 83 -4.88 -7.49 -11.49
CA HIS A 83 -5.51 -6.42 -10.73
C HIS A 83 -5.01 -6.32 -9.27
N TRP A 84 -3.69 -6.10 -9.08
CA TRP A 84 -3.07 -5.96 -7.75
C TRP A 84 -3.71 -4.86 -6.86
N ARG A 85 -4.27 -3.79 -7.45
CA ARG A 85 -4.95 -2.72 -6.69
C ARG A 85 -6.18 -3.22 -5.96
N LEU A 86 -6.92 -4.18 -6.55
CA LEU A 86 -8.03 -4.84 -5.87
C LEU A 86 -7.56 -5.63 -4.65
N GLY A 87 -6.41 -6.31 -4.76
CA GLY A 87 -5.79 -7.00 -3.63
C GLY A 87 -5.47 -6.04 -2.47
N ILE A 88 -4.95 -4.83 -2.76
CA ILE A 88 -4.70 -3.79 -1.76
C ILE A 88 -6.02 -3.30 -1.12
N ALA A 89 -7.06 -3.04 -1.92
CA ALA A 89 -8.36 -2.64 -1.40
C ALA A 89 -8.96 -3.71 -0.47
N TYR A 90 -8.89 -4.99 -0.85
CA TYR A 90 -9.33 -6.11 0.01
C TYR A 90 -8.52 -6.20 1.31
N TYR A 91 -7.21 -5.94 1.27
CA TYR A 91 -6.38 -5.94 2.48
C TYR A 91 -6.87 -4.89 3.49
N TYR A 92 -7.13 -3.66 3.05
CA TYR A 92 -7.64 -2.60 3.91
C TYR A 92 -9.10 -2.82 4.37
N LEU A 93 -9.87 -3.61 3.64
CA LEU A 93 -11.20 -4.08 4.06
C LEU A 93 -11.15 -5.26 5.05
N SER A 94 -9.96 -5.74 5.40
CA SER A 94 -9.77 -6.98 6.18
C SER A 94 -10.36 -8.23 5.51
N ARG A 95 -10.55 -8.20 4.19
CA ARG A 95 -10.91 -9.37 3.36
C ARG A 95 -9.63 -10.10 2.96
N PHE A 96 -8.90 -10.60 3.97
CA PHE A 96 -7.53 -11.11 3.80
C PHE A 96 -7.44 -12.38 2.94
N ASP A 97 -8.47 -13.20 2.92
CA ASP A 97 -8.62 -14.35 2.03
C ASP A 97 -8.63 -13.90 0.55
N LYS A 98 -9.51 -12.94 0.22
CA LYS A 98 -9.60 -12.38 -1.14
C LYS A 98 -8.31 -11.65 -1.53
N ALA A 99 -7.71 -10.89 -0.60
CA ALA A 99 -6.45 -10.21 -0.85
C ALA A 99 -5.32 -11.21 -1.16
N ALA A 100 -5.17 -12.26 -0.35
CA ALA A 100 -4.15 -13.29 -0.58
C ALA A 100 -4.36 -13.99 -1.93
N HIS A 101 -5.60 -14.31 -2.29
CA HIS A 101 -5.94 -14.91 -3.58
C HIS A 101 -5.58 -13.98 -4.75
N GLN A 102 -5.94 -12.68 -4.67
CA GLN A 102 -5.66 -11.72 -5.73
C GLN A 102 -4.15 -11.58 -6.02
N PHE A 103 -3.31 -11.57 -4.98
CA PHE A 103 -1.86 -11.55 -5.16
C PHE A 103 -1.27 -12.90 -5.58
N GLU A 104 -1.96 -14.01 -5.32
CA GLU A 104 -1.56 -15.32 -5.80
C GLU A 104 -1.79 -15.47 -7.29
N ILE A 105 -2.97 -15.09 -7.80
CA ILE A 105 -3.23 -15.14 -9.26
C ILE A 105 -2.36 -14.15 -10.03
N TYR A 106 -2.04 -12.99 -9.44
CA TYR A 106 -1.11 -12.04 -10.04
C TYR A 106 0.29 -12.63 -10.24
N HIS A 107 0.76 -13.49 -9.37
CA HIS A 107 2.07 -14.17 -9.52
C HIS A 107 2.18 -14.98 -10.81
N ASN A 108 1.07 -15.51 -11.33
CA ASN A 108 1.04 -16.19 -12.62
C ASN A 108 1.14 -15.22 -13.80
N TYR A 109 0.74 -13.96 -13.60
CA TYR A 109 0.85 -12.87 -14.59
C TYR A 109 2.24 -12.25 -14.58
N ASP A 110 2.77 -11.94 -13.37
CA ASP A 110 4.12 -11.39 -13.16
C ASP A 110 4.83 -12.14 -12.02
N ASN A 111 5.75 -13.05 -12.39
CA ASN A 111 6.55 -13.83 -11.45
C ASN A 111 7.92 -13.20 -11.12
N VAL A 112 8.09 -11.91 -11.37
CA VAL A 112 9.27 -11.11 -10.99
C VAL A 112 8.99 -10.21 -9.83
N ASP A 113 7.82 -9.56 -9.82
CA ASP A 113 7.43 -8.53 -8.86
C ASP A 113 7.19 -9.11 -7.45
N ARG A 114 8.22 -9.04 -6.61
CA ARG A 114 8.16 -9.48 -5.20
C ARG A 114 7.25 -8.63 -4.34
N GLU A 115 6.91 -7.42 -4.78
CA GLU A 115 5.97 -6.55 -4.05
C GLU A 115 4.62 -7.25 -3.87
N ASN A 116 4.15 -7.95 -4.91
CA ASN A 116 2.91 -8.74 -4.82
C ASN A 116 3.03 -9.92 -3.84
N GLY A 117 4.18 -10.59 -3.81
CA GLY A 117 4.44 -11.64 -2.83
C GLY A 117 4.47 -11.13 -1.39
N ILE A 118 4.97 -9.90 -1.17
CA ILE A 118 4.92 -9.23 0.14
C ILE A 118 3.46 -8.98 0.55
N TRP A 119 2.63 -8.44 -0.33
CA TRP A 119 1.21 -8.22 -0.05
C TRP A 119 0.45 -9.51 0.23
N ARG A 120 0.75 -10.59 -0.52
CA ARG A 120 0.19 -11.91 -0.23
C ARG A 120 0.61 -12.40 1.16
N PHE A 121 1.91 -12.29 1.51
CA PHE A 121 2.41 -12.64 2.83
C PHE A 121 1.69 -11.85 3.94
N MET A 122 1.55 -10.54 3.79
CA MET A 122 0.84 -9.67 4.73
C MET A 122 -0.60 -10.15 4.94
N SER A 123 -1.30 -10.45 3.84
CA SER A 123 -2.68 -10.95 3.86
C SER A 123 -2.78 -12.29 4.58
N GLN A 124 -1.91 -13.24 4.28
CA GLN A 124 -1.87 -14.54 4.96
C GLN A 124 -1.49 -14.44 6.44
N THR A 125 -0.60 -13.51 6.79
CA THR A 125 -0.25 -13.27 8.20
C THR A 125 -1.47 -12.77 9.00
N ARG A 126 -2.28 -11.89 8.42
CA ARG A 126 -3.52 -11.39 9.03
C ARG A 126 -4.62 -12.44 9.07
N LEU A 127 -4.73 -13.27 8.02
CA LEU A 127 -5.74 -14.32 7.91
C LEU A 127 -5.49 -15.50 8.87
N LYS A 128 -4.24 -15.91 8.99
CA LYS A 128 -3.81 -17.08 9.76
C LYS A 128 -2.76 -16.70 10.79
N ASN A 129 -1.50 -16.66 10.40
CA ASN A 129 -0.36 -16.22 11.19
C ASN A 129 0.90 -16.16 10.30
N MET A 130 1.96 -15.62 10.87
CA MET A 130 3.24 -15.44 10.17
C MET A 130 3.92 -16.77 9.79
N GLN A 131 3.76 -17.82 10.57
CA GLN A 131 4.36 -19.12 10.26
C GLN A 131 3.74 -19.71 8.99
N VAL A 132 2.41 -19.63 8.87
CA VAL A 132 1.69 -20.08 7.65
C VAL A 132 2.09 -19.22 6.46
N ALA A 133 2.16 -17.89 6.63
CA ALA A 133 2.57 -16.99 5.58
C ALA A 133 3.98 -17.28 5.06
N ARG A 134 4.95 -17.57 5.95
CA ARG A 134 6.31 -17.97 5.56
C ARG A 134 6.38 -19.28 4.80
N LYS A 135 5.62 -20.30 5.22
CA LYS A 135 5.53 -21.57 4.49
C LYS A 135 4.90 -21.40 3.10
N GLY A 136 4.03 -20.41 2.94
CA GLY A 136 3.34 -20.09 1.69
C GLY A 136 4.03 -19.02 0.84
N LEU A 137 5.28 -18.64 1.13
CA LEU A 137 6.01 -17.66 0.32
C LEU A 137 6.10 -18.10 -1.14
N LEU A 138 5.80 -17.18 -2.05
CA LEU A 138 5.93 -17.39 -3.48
C LEU A 138 7.41 -17.50 -3.87
N LYS A 139 7.71 -18.38 -4.84
CA LYS A 139 9.07 -18.57 -5.33
C LYS A 139 9.31 -17.66 -6.53
N TYR A 140 10.46 -16.98 -6.51
CA TYR A 140 10.89 -16.08 -7.57
C TYR A 140 12.25 -16.53 -8.10
N GLU A 141 12.32 -16.85 -9.39
CA GLU A 141 13.55 -17.30 -10.05
C GLU A 141 14.35 -16.13 -10.62
N LYS A 142 13.67 -15.04 -10.99
CA LYS A 142 14.29 -13.87 -11.60
C LYS A 142 14.59 -12.81 -10.56
N THR A 143 15.62 -12.00 -10.84
CA THR A 143 15.98 -10.85 -10.01
C THR A 143 14.97 -9.73 -10.20
N ASP A 144 14.52 -9.16 -9.08
CA ASP A 144 13.70 -7.95 -9.04
C ASP A 144 14.56 -6.73 -8.68
N ARG A 145 14.00 -5.53 -8.86
CA ARG A 145 14.63 -4.25 -8.51
C ARG A 145 14.77 -4.07 -6.99
N PRO A 146 15.82 -3.39 -6.51
CA PRO A 146 15.92 -2.98 -5.11
C PRO A 146 14.72 -2.09 -4.69
N PRO A 147 14.27 -2.19 -3.43
CA PRO A 147 14.75 -3.04 -2.35
C PRO A 147 14.06 -4.40 -2.26
N TYR A 148 13.19 -4.77 -3.20
CA TYR A 148 12.24 -5.88 -3.08
C TYR A 148 12.89 -7.24 -2.78
N PRO A 149 14.04 -7.64 -3.37
CA PRO A 149 14.70 -8.89 -2.99
C PRO A 149 15.08 -8.91 -1.50
N TRP A 150 15.57 -7.81 -0.96
CA TRP A 150 15.98 -7.72 0.45
C TRP A 150 14.79 -7.63 1.40
N VAL A 151 13.79 -6.88 1.03
CA VAL A 151 12.53 -6.84 1.79
C VAL A 151 11.86 -8.22 1.79
N TYR A 152 11.88 -8.93 0.67
CA TYR A 152 11.34 -10.28 0.59
C TYR A 152 12.07 -11.25 1.53
N SER A 153 13.41 -11.19 1.54
CA SER A 153 14.24 -11.95 2.50
C SER A 153 13.96 -11.57 3.97
N LEU A 154 13.65 -10.30 4.24
CA LEU A 154 13.20 -9.88 5.58
C LEU A 154 11.88 -10.57 5.97
N TYR A 155 10.91 -10.62 5.08
CA TYR A 155 9.62 -11.27 5.33
C TYR A 155 9.74 -12.79 5.44
N ALA A 156 10.67 -13.39 4.69
CA ALA A 156 11.04 -14.81 4.83
C ALA A 156 11.66 -15.11 6.19
N GLY A 157 12.31 -14.14 6.81
CA GLY A 157 13.01 -14.29 8.08
C GLY A 157 14.50 -14.57 7.93
N ASP A 158 15.04 -14.44 6.72
CA ASP A 158 16.44 -14.72 6.38
C ASP A 158 17.37 -13.59 6.85
N ILE A 159 16.86 -12.34 6.88
CA ILE A 159 17.62 -11.16 7.32
C ILE A 159 16.81 -10.30 8.30
N LYS A 160 17.49 -9.37 8.97
CA LYS A 160 16.90 -8.40 9.91
C LYS A 160 16.61 -7.07 9.23
N PRO A 161 15.73 -6.20 9.82
CA PRO A 161 15.40 -4.88 9.24
C PRO A 161 16.61 -4.00 8.95
N ASP A 162 17.60 -3.94 9.84
CA ASP A 162 18.82 -3.16 9.66
C ASP A 162 19.71 -3.66 8.51
N GLU A 163 19.61 -4.94 8.18
CA GLU A 163 20.35 -5.50 7.04
C GLU A 163 19.80 -5.02 5.69
N VAL A 164 18.49 -4.74 5.61
CA VAL A 164 17.91 -4.11 4.42
C VAL A 164 18.58 -2.77 4.15
N TYR A 165 18.75 -1.93 5.19
CA TYR A 165 19.37 -0.61 5.05
C TYR A 165 20.87 -0.71 4.75
N ARG A 166 21.60 -1.63 5.40
CA ARG A 166 23.01 -1.87 5.08
C ARG A 166 23.22 -2.26 3.61
N LYS A 167 22.33 -3.08 3.05
CA LYS A 167 22.37 -3.45 1.63
C LYS A 167 22.07 -2.25 0.71
N ILE A 168 21.19 -1.34 1.12
CA ILE A 168 20.92 -0.11 0.38
C ILE A 168 22.14 0.80 0.40
N ASP A 169 22.78 0.97 1.57
CA ASP A 169 23.96 1.83 1.73
C ASP A 169 25.16 1.31 0.92
N GLY A 170 25.33 0.00 0.86
CA GLY A 170 26.39 -0.64 0.06
C GLY A 170 26.07 -0.80 -1.43
N GLY A 171 24.89 -0.38 -1.89
CA GLY A 171 24.41 -0.67 -3.24
C GLY A 171 24.96 0.20 -4.36
N GLY A 172 25.76 1.25 -4.06
CA GLY A 172 26.36 2.13 -5.07
C GLY A 172 25.34 2.92 -5.92
N PHE A 173 24.17 3.21 -5.38
CA PHE A 173 23.09 3.92 -6.07
C PHE A 173 23.37 5.42 -6.19
N SER A 174 22.90 6.05 -7.28
CA SER A 174 22.78 7.52 -7.31
C SER A 174 21.78 8.01 -6.26
N ASP A 175 21.95 9.24 -5.76
CA ASP A 175 21.13 9.80 -4.69
C ASP A 175 19.62 9.70 -5.00
N ARG A 176 19.23 10.10 -6.20
CA ARG A 176 17.83 10.03 -6.64
C ARG A 176 17.27 8.60 -6.66
N TYR A 177 18.05 7.63 -7.07
CA TYR A 177 17.62 6.23 -7.09
C TYR A 177 17.62 5.65 -5.67
N LYS A 178 18.58 6.03 -4.84
CA LYS A 178 18.64 5.65 -3.43
C LYS A 178 17.40 6.14 -2.67
N GLU A 179 16.95 7.37 -2.90
CA GLU A 179 15.72 7.91 -2.33
C GLU A 179 14.48 7.05 -2.68
N ARG A 180 14.37 6.64 -3.95
CA ARG A 180 13.32 5.71 -4.37
C ARG A 180 13.40 4.37 -3.64
N VAL A 181 14.59 3.78 -3.55
CA VAL A 181 14.83 2.50 -2.89
C VAL A 181 14.50 2.60 -1.39
N LEU A 182 14.93 3.69 -0.74
CA LEU A 182 14.64 3.99 0.67
C LEU A 182 13.14 4.16 0.92
N PHE A 183 12.41 4.83 0.04
CA PHE A 183 10.96 4.97 0.14
C PHE A 183 10.27 3.61 0.29
N HIS A 184 10.52 2.69 -0.63
CA HIS A 184 9.92 1.35 -0.60
C HIS A 184 10.40 0.53 0.60
N ALA A 185 11.68 0.61 0.95
CA ALA A 185 12.22 -0.05 2.13
C ALA A 185 11.53 0.43 3.41
N GLN A 186 11.39 1.75 3.60
CA GLN A 186 10.71 2.32 4.76
C GLN A 186 9.25 1.88 4.87
N LEU A 187 8.52 1.88 3.75
CA LEU A 187 7.14 1.40 3.72
C LEU A 187 7.04 -0.05 4.22
N TYR A 188 7.79 -0.96 3.61
CA TYR A 188 7.65 -2.38 3.91
C TYR A 188 8.31 -2.81 5.22
N VAL A 189 9.41 -2.19 5.63
CA VAL A 189 9.98 -2.41 6.97
C VAL A 189 9.01 -1.88 8.05
N GLY A 190 8.34 -0.76 7.80
CA GLY A 190 7.29 -0.25 8.67
C GLY A 190 6.15 -1.27 8.85
N ILE A 191 5.59 -1.76 7.75
CA ILE A 191 4.53 -2.78 7.80
C ILE A 191 5.02 -4.09 8.46
N PHE A 192 6.26 -4.51 8.19
CA PHE A 192 6.87 -5.66 8.86
C PHE A 192 6.87 -5.49 10.38
N HIS A 193 7.23 -4.33 10.90
CA HIS A 193 7.16 -4.05 12.34
C HIS A 193 5.73 -4.10 12.87
N GLU A 194 4.75 -3.57 12.12
CA GLU A 194 3.34 -3.64 12.52
C GLU A 194 2.83 -5.09 12.61
N LEU A 195 3.18 -5.94 11.64
CA LEU A 195 2.82 -7.37 11.66
C LEU A 195 3.39 -8.11 12.88
N HIS A 196 4.51 -7.62 13.44
CA HIS A 196 5.12 -8.13 14.66
C HIS A 196 4.63 -7.43 15.94
N GLY A 197 3.58 -6.61 15.87
CA GLY A 197 3.03 -5.89 17.02
C GLY A 197 3.90 -4.74 17.54
N ARG A 198 4.94 -4.34 16.80
CA ARG A 198 5.85 -3.24 17.13
C ARG A 198 5.33 -1.93 16.54
N ASP A 199 4.11 -1.54 16.93
CA ASP A 199 3.36 -0.43 16.35
C ASP A 199 4.14 0.92 16.39
N LYS A 200 4.96 1.17 17.42
CA LYS A 200 5.76 2.41 17.55
C LYS A 200 6.89 2.47 16.53
N GLU A 201 7.61 1.38 16.35
CA GLU A 201 8.66 1.25 15.33
C GLU A 201 8.06 1.33 13.93
N ALA A 202 6.94 0.64 13.72
CA ALA A 202 6.18 0.72 12.48
C ALA A 202 5.84 2.17 12.12
N LEU A 203 5.31 2.95 13.09
CA LEU A 203 4.94 4.34 12.86
C LEU A 203 6.15 5.22 12.48
N LYS A 204 7.34 4.98 13.05
CA LYS A 204 8.57 5.72 12.69
C LYS A 204 8.94 5.50 11.21
N HIS A 205 8.96 4.24 10.77
CA HIS A 205 9.28 3.90 9.38
C HIS A 205 8.24 4.43 8.40
N LEU A 206 6.95 4.27 8.71
CA LEU A 206 5.86 4.77 7.88
C LEU A 206 5.85 6.31 7.81
N ARG A 207 6.20 7.00 8.92
CA ARG A 207 6.39 8.45 8.94
C ARG A 207 7.49 8.87 7.95
N THR A 208 8.63 8.16 7.95
CA THR A 208 9.73 8.42 7.01
C THR A 208 9.32 8.14 5.57
N ALA A 209 8.58 7.06 5.31
CA ALA A 209 8.05 6.74 3.98
C ALA A 209 7.09 7.84 3.47
N ALA A 210 6.16 8.30 4.31
CA ALA A 210 5.22 9.35 3.94
C ALA A 210 5.91 10.71 3.71
N ALA A 211 7.00 11.01 4.45
CA ALA A 211 7.80 12.23 4.30
C ALA A 211 8.79 12.18 3.12
N ASN A 212 9.06 11.00 2.56
CA ASN A 212 10.10 10.79 1.56
C ASN A 212 9.90 11.68 0.32
N GLU A 213 10.96 12.37 -0.10
CA GLU A 213 10.90 13.38 -1.17
C GLU A 213 10.56 12.76 -2.53
N TYR A 214 11.17 11.61 -2.87
CA TYR A 214 10.82 10.89 -4.09
C TYR A 214 9.34 10.49 -4.09
N GLY A 215 8.84 9.95 -2.99
CA GLY A 215 7.44 9.56 -2.85
C GLY A 215 6.49 10.73 -3.07
N ARG A 216 6.72 11.83 -2.36
CA ARG A 216 5.90 13.07 -2.42
C ARG A 216 5.93 13.70 -3.81
N SER A 217 7.12 13.90 -4.39
CA SER A 217 7.27 14.53 -5.71
C SER A 217 6.70 13.69 -6.85
N SER A 218 6.81 12.36 -6.76
CA SER A 218 6.29 11.45 -7.78
C SER A 218 4.78 11.20 -7.66
N GLY A 219 4.21 11.32 -6.47
CA GLY A 219 2.80 11.05 -6.20
C GLY A 219 2.35 9.64 -6.58
N THR A 220 3.27 8.67 -6.56
CA THR A 220 3.00 7.29 -6.99
C THR A 220 1.89 6.65 -6.16
N TYR A 221 1.25 5.62 -6.73
CA TYR A 221 0.21 4.85 -6.04
C TYR A 221 0.70 4.35 -4.67
N MET A 222 1.91 3.79 -4.61
CA MET A 222 2.47 3.26 -3.36
C MET A 222 2.83 4.34 -2.34
N TRP A 223 3.11 5.57 -2.77
CA TRP A 223 3.26 6.67 -1.82
C TRP A 223 1.91 7.04 -1.19
N GLN A 224 0.82 7.07 -1.95
CA GLN A 224 -0.51 7.27 -1.39
C GLN A 224 -0.88 6.14 -0.43
N VAL A 225 -0.51 4.89 -0.75
CA VAL A 225 -0.67 3.74 0.16
C VAL A 225 0.12 3.96 1.45
N ALA A 226 1.38 4.43 1.37
CA ALA A 226 2.21 4.68 2.55
C ALA A 226 1.60 5.76 3.47
N ARG A 227 1.07 6.85 2.88
CA ARG A 227 0.36 7.91 3.60
C ARG A 227 -0.89 7.37 4.30
N VAL A 228 -1.74 6.67 3.57
CA VAL A 228 -2.97 6.08 4.11
C VAL A 228 -2.66 5.07 5.22
N HIS A 229 -1.63 4.26 5.05
CA HIS A 229 -1.22 3.28 6.07
C HIS A 229 -0.69 3.96 7.34
N TYR A 230 0.11 5.03 7.19
CA TYR A 230 0.54 5.86 8.30
C TYR A 230 -0.66 6.42 9.07
N ASP A 231 -1.64 7.00 8.37
CA ASP A 231 -2.83 7.59 8.97
C ASP A 231 -3.64 6.57 9.76
N LEU A 232 -3.84 5.38 9.20
CA LEU A 232 -4.55 4.27 9.86
C LEU A 232 -3.84 3.81 11.14
N LEU A 233 -2.52 3.64 11.09
CA LEU A 233 -1.75 3.22 12.26
C LEU A 233 -1.72 4.31 13.34
N GLN A 234 -1.55 5.57 12.96
CA GLN A 234 -1.60 6.70 13.89
C GLN A 234 -2.96 6.78 14.59
N ALA A 235 -4.06 6.64 13.84
CA ALA A 235 -5.41 6.64 14.40
C ALA A 235 -5.63 5.45 15.37
N LYS A 236 -5.13 4.26 15.03
CA LYS A 236 -5.15 3.07 15.90
C LYS A 236 -4.45 3.34 17.24
N LEU A 237 -3.24 3.93 17.19
CA LEU A 237 -2.46 4.23 18.39
C LEU A 237 -3.09 5.33 19.26
N SER A 238 -3.66 6.36 18.63
CA SER A 238 -4.35 7.44 19.34
C SER A 238 -5.59 6.93 20.09
N LYS A 239 -6.32 5.98 19.51
CA LYS A 239 -7.47 5.34 20.19
C LYS A 239 -7.04 4.47 21.39
N LYS A 240 -5.87 3.78 21.29
CA LYS A 240 -5.34 2.98 22.40
C LYS A 240 -4.88 3.84 23.60
N ARG A 241 -4.45 5.09 23.38
CA ARG A 241 -4.02 6.01 24.43
C ARG A 241 -5.19 6.64 25.23
N LYS A 242 -6.40 6.62 24.65
CA LYS A 242 -7.60 7.19 25.29
C LYS A 242 -8.42 6.18 26.09
N LYS A 243 -8.04 4.90 26.03
CA LYS A 243 -8.58 3.81 26.85
C LYS A 243 -7.64 3.49 28.01
#